data_5e5c66629e57eff39189b3262cae5389
#
_entry.id   5e5c66629e57eff39189b3262cae5389
#
_cell.length_a   1.000
_cell.length_b   1.000
_cell.length_c   1.000
_cell.angle_alpha   90.00
_cell.angle_beta   90.00
_cell.angle_gamma   90.00
#
_symmetry.space_group_name_H-M   'P 1'
#
loop_
_entity.id
_entity.type
_entity.pdbx_description
1 polymer ?
#
loop_
_entity_poly.entity_id
_entity_poly.type
_entity_poly.pdbx_seq_one_letter_code
_entity_poly.pdbx_strand_id
1 'polypeptide(L)'
;MRISPAVLALLLTVPTWASAQTPPAPAAAAAVAAAAVAPAAAGATTAPKHVRRHYRRHHRVALAAKTPAAPVAGAQANDQPPGEGTVPAAPPVVVKAALVQAPHRVAVVPAVAAVVATRQAAPVTAGKLAPGLTPFGAITAGNADGTIPAWTGGLTTPPAGFVRGGGHPNPYADEKKLYSISAANMGQYAPQLTPGIQAMLRQYPGYRLDVYPTHRSFAAPKPILEAAINNAGHAHLAADGKSVIGATASIPFPMPQSGLEAVWNHLLRWRGYQAHFTSYAATPTTSGDYTLIKNDTKLLFAYANGGVSDNGVLAYYIIKTLEPPLYSGQIAVANDHVDPGAHPREAWVYSPGESRVRRAPEVNFDTPQVQADSLATDDDLDVYNGSPERYNWQLVGRREMYVPYNDYEFGSESHDYSDLLKPLYINPDLMRWELHRVWVVEATLKPGSHHIYSRRTFYFDEDSWEGLLADEYDRRGQIWRVISGAPIEFYEVPVLTNGANIFYDLQARRYHARGMRNRDASIDFFGAKMTPADFSPEALREAGVR
;
A
#
# COMPACT_ATOMS: atom_id res chain seq x y z
N MET A 1 -21.68 73.17 -3.30
CA MET A 1 -22.35 73.77 -4.46
C MET A 1 -23.01 72.63 -5.22
N ARG A 2 -24.34 72.58 -5.16
CA ARG A 2 -25.36 71.95 -6.03
C ARG A 2 -25.04 70.51 -6.53
N ILE A 3 -25.67 69.41 -6.01
CA ILE A 3 -27.07 68.96 -6.23
C ILE A 3 -27.40 68.83 -7.73
N SER A 4 -27.61 67.61 -8.26
CA SER A 4 -28.92 67.01 -8.44
C SER A 4 -28.90 65.70 -9.18
N PRO A 5 -29.92 64.87 -9.01
CA PRO A 5 -29.95 63.43 -9.30
C PRO A 5 -30.75 63.16 -10.59
N ALA A 6 -30.60 61.92 -11.14
CA ALA A 6 -31.62 61.39 -12.03
C ALA A 6 -31.89 59.91 -11.72
N VAL A 7 -33.04 59.72 -11.14
CA VAL A 7 -33.84 58.51 -11.05
C VAL A 7 -34.34 58.14 -12.42
N LEU A 8 -34.22 56.86 -12.85
CA LEU A 8 -35.28 56.24 -13.64
C LEU A 8 -35.29 54.74 -13.41
N ALA A 9 -36.39 54.28 -12.87
CA ALA A 9 -36.81 52.90 -12.74
C ALA A 9 -37.12 52.31 -14.15
N LEU A 10 -36.77 51.07 -14.40
CA LEU A 10 -37.46 50.30 -15.44
C LEU A 10 -37.76 48.89 -14.92
N LEU A 11 -39.01 48.58 -15.06
CA LEU A 11 -39.82 47.47 -14.65
C LEU A 11 -39.35 46.08 -15.10
N LEU A 12 -39.61 45.12 -14.22
CA LEU A 12 -39.84 43.70 -14.44
C LEU A 12 -40.37 43.28 -15.80
N THR A 13 -39.72 42.35 -16.47
CA THR A 13 -40.38 41.34 -17.30
C THR A 13 -39.69 39.99 -17.10
N VAL A 14 -40.41 39.07 -16.47
CA VAL A 14 -40.13 37.65 -16.40
C VAL A 14 -40.64 37.02 -17.70
N PRO A 15 -39.86 36.27 -18.44
CA PRO A 15 -40.43 35.35 -19.44
C PRO A 15 -40.66 34.00 -18.78
N THR A 16 -41.93 33.65 -18.65
CA THR A 16 -42.42 32.29 -18.47
C THR A 16 -42.04 31.45 -19.70
N TRP A 17 -41.26 30.45 -19.52
CA TRP A 17 -41.06 29.42 -20.55
C TRP A 17 -41.96 28.23 -20.24
N ALA A 18 -42.79 28.00 -21.26
CA ALA A 18 -43.78 26.94 -21.32
C ALA A 18 -43.14 25.55 -21.27
N SER A 19 -43.84 24.67 -20.58
CA SER A 19 -43.72 23.22 -20.61
C SER A 19 -43.61 22.66 -22.04
N ALA A 20 -42.47 22.10 -22.39
CA ALA A 20 -42.31 21.25 -23.58
C ALA A 20 -42.62 19.80 -23.23
N GLN A 21 -43.56 19.28 -23.97
CA GLN A 21 -44.14 17.95 -23.93
C GLN A 21 -43.09 16.87 -24.22
N THR A 22 -43.20 15.79 -23.47
CA THR A 22 -42.58 14.48 -23.71
C THR A 22 -43.04 13.92 -25.08
N PRO A 23 -42.15 13.42 -25.94
CA PRO A 23 -42.58 12.63 -27.09
C PRO A 23 -42.95 11.20 -26.68
N PRO A 24 -43.92 10.56 -27.36
CA PRO A 24 -44.42 9.25 -27.00
C PRO A 24 -43.45 8.12 -27.40
N ALA A 25 -43.47 7.06 -26.60
CA ALA A 25 -42.81 5.81 -26.89
C ALA A 25 -43.38 5.12 -28.15
N PRO A 26 -42.58 4.44 -28.96
CA PRO A 26 -43.12 3.61 -30.05
C PRO A 26 -43.68 2.32 -29.47
N ALA A 27 -44.91 2.04 -29.95
CA ALA A 27 -45.73 0.90 -29.62
C ALA A 27 -45.18 -0.41 -30.17
N ALA A 28 -45.53 -1.43 -29.44
CA ALA A 28 -45.29 -2.83 -29.64
C ALA A 28 -45.79 -3.40 -30.97
N ALA A 29 -45.14 -4.45 -31.45
CA ALA A 29 -45.76 -5.45 -32.29
C ALA A 29 -45.38 -6.87 -31.85
N ALA A 30 -46.41 -7.57 -31.40
CA ALA A 30 -46.81 -8.99 -31.57
C ALA A 30 -45.82 -10.07 -31.12
N ALA A 31 -46.04 -10.75 -30.04
CA ALA A 31 -46.93 -11.89 -29.79
C ALA A 31 -46.84 -13.03 -30.81
N VAL A 32 -46.22 -14.18 -30.45
CA VAL A 32 -46.65 -15.52 -30.82
C VAL A 32 -46.32 -16.52 -29.71
N ALA A 33 -47.39 -17.04 -29.15
CA ALA A 33 -47.75 -18.38 -28.69
C ALA A 33 -46.92 -19.08 -27.59
N ALA A 34 -47.63 -19.23 -26.51
CA ALA A 34 -47.49 -20.25 -25.47
C ALA A 34 -47.77 -21.65 -26.00
N ALA A 35 -47.02 -22.63 -25.53
CA ALA A 35 -47.48 -24.00 -25.44
C ALA A 35 -47.14 -24.53 -24.05
N ALA A 36 -48.13 -24.59 -23.22
CA ALA A 36 -48.15 -25.33 -21.98
C ALA A 36 -48.31 -26.82 -22.25
N VAL A 37 -47.50 -27.65 -21.61
CA VAL A 37 -47.84 -29.05 -21.33
C VAL A 37 -47.42 -29.36 -19.91
N ALA A 38 -48.39 -29.61 -19.05
CA ALA A 38 -48.24 -30.26 -17.76
C ALA A 38 -49.00 -31.63 -17.84
N PRO A 39 -49.04 -32.47 -16.82
CA PRO A 39 -48.05 -33.48 -16.50
C PRO A 39 -48.64 -34.89 -16.65
N ALA A 40 -47.84 -35.92 -16.79
CA ALA A 40 -48.31 -37.29 -16.67
C ALA A 40 -47.60 -38.00 -15.52
N ALA A 41 -48.40 -38.58 -14.66
CA ALA A 41 -48.04 -39.31 -13.47
C ALA A 41 -47.71 -40.78 -13.73
N ALA A 42 -47.00 -41.36 -12.78
CA ALA A 42 -46.98 -42.73 -12.33
C ALA A 42 -46.31 -43.84 -13.17
N GLY A 43 -45.36 -44.48 -12.53
CA GLY A 43 -44.84 -45.79 -12.93
C GLY A 43 -43.78 -46.26 -11.90
N ALA A 44 -44.23 -47.11 -11.00
CA ALA A 44 -43.44 -47.70 -9.90
C ALA A 44 -42.49 -48.81 -10.38
N THR A 45 -41.63 -49.21 -9.39
CA THR A 45 -40.81 -50.47 -9.28
C THR A 45 -39.48 -50.41 -10.02
N THR A 46 -38.37 -50.63 -9.41
CA THR A 46 -37.81 -51.74 -8.63
C THR A 46 -36.42 -51.39 -8.11
N ALA A 47 -36.10 -51.75 -6.89
CA ALA A 47 -34.74 -51.70 -6.34
C ALA A 47 -33.88 -52.87 -6.84
N PRO A 48 -32.57 -52.72 -6.87
CA PRO A 48 -31.66 -53.84 -6.70
C PRO A 48 -30.70 -53.65 -5.50
N LYS A 49 -30.82 -54.56 -4.63
CA LYS A 49 -29.87 -55.40 -3.84
C LYS A 49 -28.51 -54.83 -3.50
N HIS A 50 -28.30 -54.80 -2.20
CA HIS A 50 -27.04 -54.73 -1.50
C HIS A 50 -25.91 -55.60 -2.09
N VAL A 51 -24.74 -55.02 -2.30
CA VAL A 51 -23.48 -55.72 -2.35
C VAL A 51 -22.63 -55.26 -1.16
N ARG A 52 -22.58 -56.11 -0.13
CA ARG A 52 -21.58 -56.01 0.96
C ARG A 52 -20.19 -56.34 0.40
N ARG A 53 -19.25 -55.45 0.53
CA ARG A 53 -17.82 -55.76 0.43
C ARG A 53 -17.19 -55.60 1.80
N HIS A 54 -16.58 -56.70 2.24
CA HIS A 54 -15.84 -56.87 3.45
C HIS A 54 -14.61 -55.93 3.51
N TYR A 55 -14.50 -55.18 4.61
CA TYR A 55 -13.24 -54.61 5.02
C TYR A 55 -12.57 -55.55 6.00
N ARG A 56 -11.38 -56.04 5.63
CA ARG A 56 -10.47 -56.80 6.48
C ARG A 56 -9.87 -55.89 7.55
N ARG A 57 -10.02 -56.33 8.80
CA ARG A 57 -9.24 -55.83 9.96
C ARG A 57 -7.78 -56.19 9.79
N HIS A 58 -6.87 -55.21 9.99
CA HIS A 58 -5.51 -55.49 10.39
C HIS A 58 -5.15 -54.67 11.65
N HIS A 59 -4.88 -55.43 12.66
CA HIS A 59 -4.04 -55.31 13.84
C HIS A 59 -3.79 -53.94 14.50
N ARG A 60 -4.43 -53.81 15.66
CA ARG A 60 -3.96 -52.95 16.77
C ARG A 60 -2.70 -53.59 17.38
N VAL A 61 -1.63 -52.77 17.52
CA VAL A 61 -0.57 -53.00 18.48
C VAL A 61 -0.82 -52.04 19.64
N ALA A 62 -1.07 -52.61 20.81
CA ALA A 62 -1.26 -51.89 22.06
C ALA A 62 0.13 -51.57 22.64
N LEU A 63 0.39 -50.32 22.92
CA LEU A 63 1.46 -49.90 23.82
C LEU A 63 0.86 -49.49 25.15
N ALA A 64 1.33 -50.16 26.20
CA ALA A 64 0.87 -50.07 27.56
C ALA A 64 1.11 -48.70 28.20
N ALA A 65 0.09 -48.14 28.81
CA ALA A 65 0.16 -47.01 29.71
C ALA A 65 0.81 -47.41 31.03
N LYS A 66 1.83 -46.67 31.46
CA LYS A 66 2.32 -46.70 32.85
C LYS A 66 1.64 -45.57 33.62
N THR A 67 0.91 -45.95 34.63
CA THR A 67 0.28 -45.11 35.65
C THR A 67 1.34 -44.52 36.60
N PRO A 68 1.25 -43.24 37.02
CA PRO A 68 2.06 -42.71 38.11
C PRO A 68 1.42 -42.99 39.47
N ALA A 69 2.25 -43.36 40.43
CA ALA A 69 1.87 -43.59 41.81
C ALA A 69 1.65 -42.28 42.60
N ALA A 70 0.72 -42.33 43.53
CA ALA A 70 0.30 -41.23 44.41
C ALA A 70 1.30 -41.00 45.58
N PRO A 71 1.18 -39.84 46.27
CA PRO A 71 2.18 -39.30 47.18
C PRO A 71 2.04 -39.86 48.61
N VAL A 72 3.17 -39.94 49.30
CA VAL A 72 3.21 -40.19 50.75
C VAL A 72 3.45 -38.86 51.46
N ALA A 73 2.62 -38.62 52.48
CA ALA A 73 2.65 -37.47 53.36
C ALA A 73 3.66 -37.60 54.50
N GLY A 74 4.17 -36.45 54.94
CA GLY A 74 4.47 -36.20 56.34
C GLY A 74 5.94 -36.05 56.72
N ALA A 75 6.33 -34.83 57.13
CA ALA A 75 6.80 -34.49 58.47
C ALA A 75 7.29 -33.04 58.55
N GLN A 76 6.94 -32.43 59.67
CA GLN A 76 7.09 -31.03 60.05
C GLN A 76 8.52 -30.62 60.46
N ALA A 77 8.79 -29.33 60.24
CA ALA A 77 9.47 -28.37 61.09
C ALA A 77 10.83 -28.66 61.73
N ASN A 78 11.79 -27.77 61.48
CA ASN A 78 12.32 -26.93 62.56
C ASN A 78 13.21 -25.81 62.01
N ASP A 79 13.03 -24.67 62.65
CA ASP A 79 13.78 -23.41 62.54
C ASP A 79 15.26 -23.58 62.97
N GLN A 80 16.09 -22.77 62.42
CA GLN A 80 17.13 -21.85 62.92
C GLN A 80 18.45 -21.89 62.11
N PRO A 81 19.10 -20.74 61.92
CA PRO A 81 20.28 -20.66 61.08
C PRO A 81 21.57 -20.86 61.86
N PRO A 82 22.61 -21.35 61.24
CA PRO A 82 23.96 -21.17 61.77
C PRO A 82 24.85 -20.36 60.81
N GLY A 83 25.43 -19.31 61.34
CA GLY A 83 26.85 -19.18 61.51
C GLY A 83 27.65 -18.78 60.27
N GLU A 84 28.11 -17.55 60.31
CA GLU A 84 29.16 -16.99 59.45
C GLU A 84 30.40 -17.89 59.42
N GLY A 85 30.73 -18.35 58.22
CA GLY A 85 32.02 -18.96 57.90
C GLY A 85 32.83 -18.07 56.99
N THR A 86 33.84 -17.45 57.55
CA THR A 86 34.86 -16.66 56.82
C THR A 86 35.63 -17.55 55.85
N VAL A 87 35.58 -17.15 54.55
CA VAL A 87 36.45 -17.70 53.49
C VAL A 87 37.59 -16.69 53.23
N PRO A 88 38.84 -17.13 53.21
CA PRO A 88 39.98 -16.19 53.06
C PRO A 88 40.06 -15.60 51.63
N ALA A 89 40.38 -14.32 51.57
CA ALA A 89 40.55 -13.54 50.36
C ALA A 89 41.74 -14.06 49.53
N ALA A 90 41.51 -14.27 48.25
CA ALA A 90 42.55 -14.50 47.26
C ALA A 90 43.20 -13.14 46.87
N PRO A 91 44.50 -13.13 46.55
CA PRO A 91 45.23 -11.89 46.24
C PRO A 91 44.79 -11.27 44.90
N PRO A 92 44.90 -9.96 44.76
CA PRO A 92 44.46 -9.25 43.53
C PRO A 92 45.41 -9.57 42.36
N VAL A 93 44.81 -10.06 41.27
CA VAL A 93 45.50 -10.18 40.00
C VAL A 93 45.52 -8.79 39.36
N VAL A 94 46.70 -8.20 39.22
CA VAL A 94 46.95 -6.97 38.49
C VAL A 94 46.90 -7.29 37.00
N VAL A 95 45.77 -7.01 36.36
CA VAL A 95 45.65 -7.00 34.90
C VAL A 95 46.11 -5.65 34.40
N LYS A 96 47.27 -5.61 33.73
CA LYS A 96 47.69 -4.44 32.95
C LYS A 96 46.64 -4.12 31.91
N ALA A 97 46.00 -2.98 32.05
CA ALA A 97 45.11 -2.42 31.03
C ALA A 97 45.93 -2.14 29.75
N ALA A 98 45.70 -2.96 28.72
CA ALA A 98 46.08 -2.61 27.37
C ALA A 98 45.17 -1.45 26.91
N LEU A 99 45.77 -0.38 26.46
CA LEU A 99 45.10 0.75 25.83
C LEU A 99 44.31 0.24 24.63
N VAL A 100 42.99 0.10 24.80
CA VAL A 100 42.07 -0.06 23.69
C VAL A 100 41.97 1.29 23.00
N GLN A 101 42.49 1.36 21.78
CA GLN A 101 42.34 2.51 20.89
C GLN A 101 40.87 2.87 20.78
N ALA A 102 40.59 4.15 20.94
CA ALA A 102 39.25 4.72 20.74
C ALA A 102 38.72 4.38 19.35
N PRO A 103 37.42 4.09 19.22
CA PRO A 103 36.81 3.84 17.90
C PRO A 103 36.99 5.10 17.03
N HIS A 104 37.51 4.89 15.83
CA HIS A 104 37.57 5.92 14.81
C HIS A 104 36.21 6.57 14.68
N ARG A 105 36.10 7.85 14.97
CA ARG A 105 34.98 8.68 14.55
C ARG A 105 34.90 8.59 13.04
N VAL A 106 33.93 7.87 12.53
CA VAL A 106 33.51 7.98 11.13
C VAL A 106 33.06 9.42 10.95
N ALA A 107 33.87 10.19 10.23
CA ALA A 107 33.48 11.52 9.82
C ALA A 107 32.16 11.41 9.05
N VAL A 108 31.13 12.06 9.57
CA VAL A 108 29.90 12.31 8.83
C VAL A 108 30.30 13.26 7.71
N VAL A 109 30.56 12.72 6.53
CA VAL A 109 30.71 13.52 5.31
C VAL A 109 29.32 14.07 5.03
N PRO A 110 29.10 15.39 5.05
CA PRO A 110 27.83 15.93 4.60
C PRO A 110 27.69 15.57 3.13
N ALA A 111 26.67 14.79 2.79
CA ALA A 111 26.32 14.52 1.41
C ALA A 111 25.86 15.84 0.78
N VAL A 112 26.79 16.51 0.10
CA VAL A 112 26.45 17.60 -0.80
C VAL A 112 25.87 16.92 -2.06
N ALA A 113 24.63 16.51 -1.96
CA ALA A 113 23.86 16.17 -3.15
C ALA A 113 23.59 17.47 -3.90
N ALA A 114 23.88 17.49 -5.19
CA ALA A 114 23.53 18.61 -6.06
C ALA A 114 22.04 18.86 -5.95
N VAL A 115 21.66 19.87 -5.18
CA VAL A 115 20.31 20.40 -5.16
C VAL A 115 20.15 21.06 -6.53
N VAL A 116 19.35 20.48 -7.40
CA VAL A 116 18.78 21.23 -8.52
C VAL A 116 17.98 22.33 -7.84
N ALA A 117 18.53 23.55 -7.81
CA ALA A 117 17.87 24.71 -7.22
C ALA A 117 16.54 24.87 -7.96
N THR A 118 15.47 24.39 -7.35
CA THR A 118 14.13 24.66 -7.84
C THR A 118 13.95 26.16 -7.73
N ARG A 119 13.88 26.84 -8.88
CA ARG A 119 13.34 28.18 -8.95
C ARG A 119 12.03 28.13 -8.17
N GLN A 120 11.94 28.93 -7.11
CA GLN A 120 10.72 29.07 -6.32
C GLN A 120 9.58 29.34 -7.31
N ALA A 121 8.65 28.41 -7.44
CA ALA A 121 7.55 28.53 -8.38
C ALA A 121 6.72 29.76 -8.00
N ALA A 122 6.28 30.51 -9.01
CA ALA A 122 5.37 31.62 -8.80
C ALA A 122 4.11 31.13 -8.05
N PRO A 123 3.49 31.98 -7.21
CA PRO A 123 2.29 31.61 -6.47
C PRO A 123 1.21 31.12 -7.44
N VAL A 124 0.62 29.96 -7.14
CA VAL A 124 -0.46 29.37 -7.94
C VAL A 124 -1.69 30.27 -7.81
N THR A 125 -2.12 30.84 -8.92
CA THR A 125 -3.43 31.50 -8.97
C THR A 125 -4.50 30.42 -9.00
N ALA A 126 -5.53 30.52 -8.17
CA ALA A 126 -6.63 29.57 -8.11
C ALA A 126 -7.11 29.14 -9.52
N GLY A 127 -7.11 27.82 -9.78
CA GLY A 127 -7.54 27.24 -11.04
C GLY A 127 -6.56 27.31 -12.22
N LYS A 128 -5.29 27.74 -12.00
CA LYS A 128 -4.25 27.72 -13.05
C LYS A 128 -2.93 27.22 -12.47
N LEU A 129 -2.47 26.11 -13.01
CA LEU A 129 -1.09 25.64 -12.79
C LEU A 129 -0.10 26.50 -13.58
N ALA A 130 1.14 26.57 -13.12
CA ALA A 130 2.21 27.21 -13.87
C ALA A 130 2.40 26.52 -15.23
N PRO A 131 2.71 27.27 -16.31
CA PRO A 131 3.02 26.68 -17.60
C PRO A 131 4.14 25.62 -17.48
N GLY A 132 4.01 24.52 -18.20
CA GLY A 132 4.99 23.43 -18.20
C GLY A 132 4.79 22.40 -17.11
N LEU A 133 3.68 22.45 -16.37
CA LEU A 133 3.30 21.43 -15.41
C LEU A 133 2.10 20.60 -15.90
N THR A 134 2.08 19.32 -15.52
CA THR A 134 0.91 18.45 -15.66
C THR A 134 -0.16 18.84 -14.63
N PRO A 135 -1.41 18.37 -14.75
CA PRO A 135 -2.44 18.58 -13.72
C PRO A 135 -2.03 18.11 -12.31
N PHE A 136 -1.16 17.13 -12.23
CA PHE A 136 -0.61 16.59 -10.96
C PHE A 136 0.65 17.33 -10.49
N GLY A 137 1.05 18.40 -11.18
CA GLY A 137 2.17 19.27 -10.79
C GLY A 137 3.54 18.78 -11.24
N ALA A 138 3.61 17.69 -12.01
CA ALA A 138 4.86 17.19 -12.57
C ALA A 138 5.37 18.10 -13.70
N ILE A 139 6.69 18.19 -13.87
CA ILE A 139 7.30 18.89 -14.99
C ILE A 139 6.98 18.14 -16.29
N THR A 140 6.28 18.80 -17.24
CA THR A 140 5.90 18.18 -18.50
C THR A 140 7.11 17.81 -19.36
N ALA A 141 8.14 18.69 -19.40
CA ALA A 141 9.34 18.46 -20.19
C ALA A 141 10.18 17.30 -19.67
N GLY A 142 10.90 16.65 -20.55
CA GLY A 142 11.96 15.70 -20.20
C GLY A 142 13.12 16.37 -19.45
N ASN A 143 14.12 15.57 -19.03
CA ASN A 143 15.34 16.11 -18.46
C ASN A 143 16.36 16.50 -19.55
N ALA A 144 17.44 17.16 -19.14
CA ALA A 144 18.38 17.77 -20.08
C ALA A 144 19.18 16.75 -20.91
N ASP A 145 19.45 15.58 -20.34
CA ASP A 145 20.21 14.50 -20.98
C ASP A 145 19.32 13.50 -21.77
N GLY A 146 17.99 13.70 -21.73
CA GLY A 146 17.02 12.89 -22.46
C GLY A 146 16.74 11.51 -21.85
N THR A 147 17.26 11.22 -20.66
CA THR A 147 17.03 9.93 -19.97
C THR A 147 15.63 9.85 -19.37
N ILE A 148 15.01 10.99 -19.03
CA ILE A 148 13.59 11.09 -18.66
C ILE A 148 12.86 11.81 -19.79
N PRO A 149 11.93 11.15 -20.50
CA PRO A 149 11.21 11.77 -21.61
C PRO A 149 10.18 12.81 -21.14
N ALA A 150 9.68 13.64 -22.08
CA ALA A 150 8.53 14.49 -21.81
C ALA A 150 7.28 13.64 -21.55
N TRP A 151 6.42 14.10 -20.63
CA TRP A 151 5.13 13.46 -20.41
C TRP A 151 4.17 13.74 -21.57
N THR A 152 3.57 12.68 -22.11
CA THR A 152 2.69 12.73 -23.29
C THR A 152 1.25 12.34 -23.00
N GLY A 153 0.88 12.23 -21.72
CA GLY A 153 -0.47 11.83 -21.29
C GLY A 153 -0.53 10.46 -20.61
N GLY A 154 0.60 9.80 -20.52
CA GLY A 154 0.70 8.47 -19.93
C GLY A 154 0.20 7.33 -20.82
N LEU A 155 0.04 6.15 -20.25
CA LEU A 155 -0.40 4.93 -20.94
C LEU A 155 -1.90 4.71 -20.72
N THR A 156 -2.71 5.02 -21.74
CA THR A 156 -4.17 4.91 -21.69
C THR A 156 -4.73 3.85 -22.64
N THR A 157 -3.86 3.26 -23.47
CA THR A 157 -4.26 2.25 -24.46
C THR A 157 -3.70 0.90 -24.03
N PRO A 158 -4.58 -0.08 -23.76
CA PRO A 158 -4.12 -1.43 -23.46
C PRO A 158 -3.25 -2.01 -24.59
N PRO A 159 -2.18 -2.75 -24.26
CA PRO A 159 -1.37 -3.44 -25.28
C PRO A 159 -2.16 -4.58 -25.94
N ALA A 160 -1.66 -5.05 -27.07
CA ALA A 160 -2.25 -6.19 -27.78
C ALA A 160 -2.31 -7.41 -26.86
N GLY A 161 -3.42 -8.14 -26.91
CA GLY A 161 -3.64 -9.33 -26.07
C GLY A 161 -4.26 -9.03 -24.69
N PHE A 162 -4.44 -7.78 -24.31
CA PHE A 162 -5.16 -7.46 -23.07
C PHE A 162 -6.62 -7.91 -23.13
N VAL A 163 -7.07 -8.60 -22.08
CA VAL A 163 -8.46 -8.99 -21.86
C VAL A 163 -8.90 -8.44 -20.52
N ARG A 164 -9.97 -7.66 -20.50
CA ARG A 164 -10.51 -7.10 -19.26
C ARG A 164 -10.85 -8.20 -18.27
N GLY A 165 -10.39 -8.04 -17.03
CA GLY A 165 -10.53 -9.05 -15.98
C GLY A 165 -9.49 -10.17 -16.03
N GLY A 166 -8.53 -10.10 -16.94
CA GLY A 166 -7.32 -10.94 -16.96
C GLY A 166 -6.11 -10.23 -16.38
N GLY A 167 -4.93 -10.84 -16.58
CA GLY A 167 -3.66 -10.22 -16.24
C GLY A 167 -3.34 -9.00 -17.12
N HIS A 168 -2.32 -8.26 -16.74
CA HIS A 168 -1.88 -7.06 -17.44
C HIS A 168 -0.62 -7.36 -18.25
N PRO A 169 -0.74 -7.62 -19.58
CA PRO A 169 0.42 -7.79 -20.45
C PRO A 169 1.39 -6.61 -20.32
N ASN A 170 2.69 -6.93 -20.32
CA ASN A 170 3.74 -5.94 -20.25
C ASN A 170 3.82 -5.14 -21.56
N PRO A 171 3.53 -3.83 -21.58
CA PRO A 171 3.62 -3.02 -22.80
C PRO A 171 5.07 -2.81 -23.29
N TYR A 172 6.06 -3.14 -22.45
CA TYR A 172 7.49 -2.95 -22.67
C TYR A 172 8.26 -4.27 -22.72
N ALA A 173 7.58 -5.39 -23.01
CA ALA A 173 8.16 -6.75 -22.99
C ALA A 173 9.37 -6.94 -23.93
N ASP A 174 9.40 -6.22 -25.06
CA ASP A 174 10.49 -6.32 -26.04
C ASP A 174 11.73 -5.48 -25.67
N GLU A 175 11.66 -4.67 -24.61
CA GLU A 175 12.76 -3.82 -24.20
C GLU A 175 13.86 -4.60 -23.50
N LYS A 176 15.09 -4.20 -23.80
CA LYS A 176 16.28 -4.76 -23.13
C LYS A 176 16.73 -3.81 -22.03
N LYS A 177 17.19 -4.39 -20.93
CA LYS A 177 17.84 -3.59 -19.91
C LYS A 177 19.05 -2.85 -20.49
N LEU A 178 19.23 -1.62 -20.05
CA LEU A 178 20.34 -0.77 -20.45
C LEU A 178 21.64 -1.18 -19.74
N TYR A 179 21.55 -1.39 -18.43
CA TYR A 179 22.65 -1.82 -17.55
C TYR A 179 22.11 -2.28 -16.20
N SER A 180 23.00 -2.79 -15.37
CA SER A 180 22.68 -3.15 -13.99
C SER A 180 23.52 -2.31 -13.02
N ILE A 181 22.88 -1.83 -11.95
CA ILE A 181 23.55 -1.19 -10.82
C ILE A 181 23.69 -2.23 -9.71
N SER A 182 24.92 -2.45 -9.25
CA SER A 182 25.27 -3.41 -8.20
C SER A 182 26.26 -2.79 -7.20
N ALA A 183 26.65 -3.53 -6.18
CA ALA A 183 27.67 -3.08 -5.24
C ALA A 183 28.98 -2.62 -5.93
N ALA A 184 29.33 -3.22 -7.06
CA ALA A 184 30.58 -2.95 -7.77
C ALA A 184 30.62 -1.56 -8.43
N ASN A 185 29.47 -1.04 -8.88
CA ASN A 185 29.41 0.22 -9.63
C ASN A 185 28.46 1.27 -8.99
N MET A 186 27.83 0.97 -7.87
CA MET A 186 26.87 1.87 -7.21
C MET A 186 27.43 3.25 -6.91
N GLY A 187 28.75 3.38 -6.72
CA GLY A 187 29.40 4.65 -6.45
C GLY A 187 29.17 5.70 -7.55
N GLN A 188 29.01 5.26 -8.81
CA GLN A 188 28.75 6.13 -9.95
C GLN A 188 27.31 6.69 -9.94
N TYR A 189 26.39 5.97 -9.31
CA TYR A 189 24.96 6.28 -9.26
C TYR A 189 24.49 6.74 -7.87
N ALA A 190 25.42 6.85 -6.91
CA ALA A 190 25.08 7.13 -5.51
C ALA A 190 24.17 8.35 -5.29
N PRO A 191 24.29 9.47 -6.04
CA PRO A 191 23.38 10.61 -5.90
C PRO A 191 21.92 10.31 -6.31
N GLN A 192 21.71 9.28 -7.13
CA GLN A 192 20.40 8.86 -7.67
C GLN A 192 19.86 7.61 -6.98
N LEU A 193 20.55 7.10 -5.96
CA LEU A 193 20.14 5.94 -5.16
C LEU A 193 19.75 6.38 -3.76
N THR A 194 18.66 5.82 -3.23
CA THR A 194 18.29 6.07 -1.84
C THR A 194 19.33 5.46 -0.89
N PRO A 195 19.49 6.00 0.31
CA PRO A 195 20.36 5.41 1.34
C PRO A 195 20.01 3.94 1.63
N GLY A 196 18.71 3.58 1.61
CA GLY A 196 18.24 2.21 1.80
C GLY A 196 18.68 1.28 0.69
N ILE A 197 18.49 1.68 -0.56
CA ILE A 197 18.94 0.90 -1.72
C ILE A 197 20.46 0.73 -1.72
N GLN A 198 21.22 1.78 -1.38
CA GLN A 198 22.66 1.66 -1.22
C GLN A 198 23.04 0.67 -0.11
N ALA A 199 22.30 0.64 1.00
CA ALA A 199 22.52 -0.33 2.07
C ALA A 199 22.21 -1.76 1.60
N MET A 200 21.13 -1.97 0.84
CA MET A 200 20.81 -3.28 0.25
C MET A 200 21.90 -3.77 -0.71
N LEU A 201 22.37 -2.90 -1.61
CA LEU A 201 23.45 -3.23 -2.55
C LEU A 201 24.74 -3.62 -1.83
N ARG A 202 25.08 -2.95 -0.72
CA ARG A 202 26.24 -3.30 0.12
C ARG A 202 26.07 -4.61 0.87
N GLN A 203 24.85 -4.86 1.39
CA GLN A 203 24.58 -5.99 2.27
C GLN A 203 24.40 -7.30 1.51
N TYR A 204 23.85 -7.23 0.29
CA TYR A 204 23.47 -8.39 -0.52
C TYR A 204 24.24 -8.41 -1.84
N PRO A 205 25.36 -9.13 -1.95
CA PRO A 205 26.21 -9.11 -3.15
C PRO A 205 25.51 -9.53 -4.46
N GLY A 206 24.44 -10.33 -4.36
CA GLY A 206 23.63 -10.74 -5.53
C GLY A 206 22.49 -9.78 -5.87
N TYR A 207 22.20 -8.80 -5.02
CA TYR A 207 21.18 -7.81 -5.27
C TYR A 207 21.66 -6.78 -6.29
N ARG A 208 20.81 -6.40 -7.22
CA ARG A 208 21.10 -5.39 -8.24
C ARG A 208 19.82 -4.71 -8.71
N LEU A 209 19.97 -3.58 -9.36
CA LEU A 209 18.91 -2.86 -10.06
C LEU A 209 19.14 -3.05 -11.56
N ASP A 210 18.24 -3.71 -12.25
CA ASP A 210 18.26 -3.83 -13.70
C ASP A 210 17.52 -2.62 -14.28
N VAL A 211 18.29 -1.70 -14.91
CA VAL A 211 17.80 -0.40 -15.37
C VAL A 211 17.33 -0.49 -16.82
N TYR A 212 16.15 0.05 -17.07
CA TYR A 212 15.48 0.09 -18.36
C TYR A 212 15.22 1.54 -18.83
N PRO A 213 14.84 1.75 -20.11
CA PRO A 213 14.38 3.05 -20.57
C PRO A 213 13.20 3.57 -19.73
N THR A 214 13.18 4.85 -19.45
CA THR A 214 12.13 5.49 -18.65
C THR A 214 10.86 5.69 -19.46
N HIS A 215 9.73 5.24 -18.91
CA HIS A 215 8.39 5.51 -19.43
C HIS A 215 7.51 6.17 -18.37
N ARG A 216 7.07 7.39 -18.66
CA ARG A 216 6.15 8.14 -17.79
C ARG A 216 4.72 7.68 -18.05
N SER A 217 4.40 6.47 -17.54
CA SER A 217 3.17 5.73 -17.85
C SER A 217 1.93 6.27 -17.14
N PHE A 218 2.11 7.04 -16.06
CA PHE A 218 0.97 7.55 -15.30
C PHE A 218 -0.03 8.29 -16.18
N ALA A 219 -1.29 7.87 -16.06
CA ALA A 219 -2.46 8.53 -16.62
C ALA A 219 -3.59 8.55 -15.57
N ALA A 220 -4.55 9.43 -15.75
CA ALA A 220 -5.76 9.49 -14.94
C ALA A 220 -6.96 9.91 -15.78
N PRO A 221 -8.20 9.54 -15.39
CA PRO A 221 -9.41 9.98 -16.07
C PRO A 221 -9.54 11.51 -16.07
N LYS A 222 -10.10 12.06 -17.14
CA LYS A 222 -10.28 13.51 -17.29
C LYS A 222 -10.92 14.18 -16.06
N PRO A 223 -11.99 13.65 -15.42
CA PRO A 223 -12.57 14.28 -14.23
C PRO A 223 -11.58 14.39 -13.05
N ILE A 224 -10.66 13.44 -12.92
CA ILE A 224 -9.63 13.42 -11.86
C ILE A 224 -8.55 14.46 -12.15
N LEU A 225 -8.14 14.61 -13.42
CA LEU A 225 -7.21 15.66 -13.85
C LEU A 225 -7.81 17.06 -13.63
N GLU A 226 -9.08 17.24 -13.96
CA GLU A 226 -9.82 18.50 -13.73
C GLU A 226 -9.97 18.80 -12.24
N ALA A 227 -10.23 17.78 -11.41
CA ALA A 227 -10.30 17.93 -9.96
C ALA A 227 -8.94 18.39 -9.38
N ALA A 228 -7.82 17.84 -9.83
CA ALA A 228 -6.48 18.28 -9.40
C ALA A 228 -6.24 19.78 -9.73
N ILE A 229 -6.63 20.22 -10.94
CA ILE A 229 -6.53 21.64 -11.35
C ILE A 229 -7.43 22.51 -10.47
N ASN A 230 -8.65 22.07 -10.19
CA ASN A 230 -9.60 22.81 -9.36
C ASN A 230 -9.14 22.90 -7.89
N ASN A 231 -8.51 21.84 -7.37
CA ASN A 231 -7.95 21.83 -6.02
C ASN A 231 -6.79 22.83 -5.88
N ALA A 232 -6.02 23.04 -6.95
CA ALA A 232 -4.91 23.98 -6.93
C ALA A 232 -5.39 25.40 -6.59
N GLY A 233 -4.91 25.95 -5.49
CA GLY A 233 -5.29 27.28 -4.99
C GLY A 233 -6.62 27.34 -4.21
N HIS A 234 -7.37 26.24 -4.09
CA HIS A 234 -8.54 26.13 -3.21
C HIS A 234 -8.26 25.25 -1.99
N ALA A 235 -7.53 24.16 -2.20
CA ALA A 235 -7.15 23.26 -1.12
C ALA A 235 -6.15 23.92 -0.18
N HIS A 236 -6.32 23.71 1.11
CA HIS A 236 -5.38 24.14 2.15
C HIS A 236 -5.40 23.17 3.31
N LEU A 237 -4.32 23.16 4.08
CA LEU A 237 -4.27 22.40 5.32
C LEU A 237 -5.16 23.07 6.36
N ALA A 238 -5.86 22.28 7.18
CA ALA A 238 -6.53 22.79 8.36
C ALA A 238 -5.50 23.47 9.29
N ALA A 239 -5.98 24.35 10.18
CA ALA A 239 -5.11 25.13 11.06
C ALA A 239 -4.21 24.28 11.96
N ASP A 240 -4.68 23.09 12.35
CA ASP A 240 -3.92 22.11 13.12
C ASP A 240 -3.02 21.19 12.29
N GLY A 241 -3.05 21.30 10.96
CA GLY A 241 -2.30 20.51 10.00
C GLY A 241 -2.72 19.05 9.87
N LYS A 242 -3.85 18.63 10.47
CA LYS A 242 -4.25 17.22 10.53
C LYS A 242 -5.18 16.79 9.40
N SER A 243 -5.73 17.73 8.67
CA SER A 243 -6.67 17.46 7.56
C SER A 243 -6.49 18.44 6.42
N VAL A 244 -7.16 18.15 5.30
CA VAL A 244 -7.20 18.98 4.10
C VAL A 244 -8.61 19.50 3.90
N ILE A 245 -8.72 20.79 3.64
CA ILE A 245 -9.98 21.51 3.39
C ILE A 245 -10.02 21.95 1.93
N GLY A 246 -11.18 21.89 1.30
CA GLY A 246 -11.42 22.44 -0.04
C GLY A 246 -10.93 21.57 -1.20
N ALA A 247 -10.45 20.35 -0.94
CA ALA A 247 -10.05 19.40 -1.97
C ALA A 247 -11.15 18.38 -2.27
N THR A 248 -11.21 17.92 -3.52
CA THR A 248 -12.15 16.87 -3.97
C THR A 248 -11.48 15.91 -4.95
N ALA A 249 -11.79 14.63 -4.81
CA ALA A 249 -11.58 13.55 -5.78
C ALA A 249 -10.14 13.31 -6.29
N SER A 250 -9.20 14.20 -6.04
CA SER A 250 -7.83 14.13 -6.56
C SER A 250 -6.84 14.79 -5.59
N ILE A 251 -5.56 14.83 -5.98
CA ILE A 251 -4.52 15.44 -5.16
C ILE A 251 -4.87 16.89 -4.80
N PRO A 252 -4.63 17.32 -3.54
CA PRO A 252 -4.95 18.66 -3.11
C PRO A 252 -3.91 19.72 -3.53
N PHE A 253 -2.62 19.35 -3.60
CA PHE A 253 -1.52 20.31 -3.71
C PHE A 253 -0.57 19.99 -4.88
N PRO A 254 -0.94 20.24 -6.16
CA PRO A 254 -0.05 19.94 -7.29
C PRO A 254 1.33 20.60 -7.17
N MET A 255 1.42 21.70 -6.43
CA MET A 255 2.66 22.44 -6.12
C MET A 255 2.85 22.52 -4.59
N PRO A 256 3.19 21.43 -3.90
CA PRO A 256 3.31 21.44 -2.45
C PRO A 256 4.41 22.39 -1.97
N GLN A 257 4.14 23.11 -0.89
CA GLN A 257 5.08 24.01 -0.23
C GLN A 257 5.68 23.41 1.05
N SER A 258 5.13 22.29 1.49
CA SER A 258 5.57 21.59 2.70
C SER A 258 5.58 20.08 2.52
N GLY A 259 6.33 19.38 3.37
CA GLY A 259 6.31 17.92 3.39
C GLY A 259 4.93 17.36 3.76
N LEU A 260 4.18 18.08 4.58
CA LEU A 260 2.82 17.68 4.95
C LEU A 260 1.85 17.75 3.76
N GLU A 261 1.94 18.80 2.92
CA GLU A 261 1.17 18.88 1.68
C GLU A 261 1.53 17.74 0.72
N ALA A 262 2.81 17.40 0.61
CA ALA A 262 3.27 16.30 -0.24
C ALA A 262 2.75 14.93 0.25
N VAL A 263 2.73 14.66 1.55
CA VAL A 263 2.18 13.41 2.08
C VAL A 263 0.66 13.34 1.90
N TRP A 264 -0.04 14.48 2.00
CA TRP A 264 -1.47 14.52 1.70
C TRP A 264 -1.77 14.26 0.22
N ASN A 265 -0.91 14.69 -0.71
CA ASN A 265 -1.04 14.30 -2.10
C ASN A 265 -0.95 12.78 -2.26
N HIS A 266 0.01 12.12 -1.60
CA HIS A 266 0.11 10.68 -1.61
C HIS A 266 -1.15 10.01 -1.06
N LEU A 267 -1.65 10.45 0.10
CA LEU A 267 -2.83 9.87 0.75
C LEU A 267 -4.12 10.04 -0.06
N LEU A 268 -4.27 11.20 -0.74
CA LEU A 268 -5.47 11.59 -1.49
C LEU A 268 -5.34 11.39 -3.01
N ARG A 269 -4.25 10.76 -3.48
CA ARG A 269 -4.03 10.50 -4.91
C ARG A 269 -5.10 9.61 -5.52
N TRP A 270 -5.19 9.64 -6.82
CA TRP A 270 -6.06 8.75 -7.59
C TRP A 270 -5.61 7.29 -7.48
N ARG A 271 -6.50 6.39 -7.06
CA ARG A 271 -6.28 4.94 -6.92
C ARG A 271 -7.43 4.12 -7.52
N GLY A 272 -8.25 4.71 -8.40
CA GLY A 272 -9.50 4.14 -8.86
C GLY A 272 -10.68 4.55 -7.98
N TYR A 273 -11.87 4.14 -8.37
CA TYR A 273 -13.09 4.33 -7.57
C TYR A 273 -13.32 3.17 -6.60
N GLN A 274 -13.08 1.97 -7.06
CA GLN A 274 -13.16 0.73 -6.29
C GLN A 274 -12.25 -0.31 -6.90
N ALA A 275 -11.89 -1.35 -6.13
CA ALA A 275 -11.17 -2.51 -6.64
C ALA A 275 -11.53 -3.76 -5.85
N HIS A 276 -11.65 -4.90 -6.54
CA HIS A 276 -11.79 -6.21 -5.92
C HIS A 276 -10.79 -7.17 -6.54
N PHE A 277 -9.99 -7.82 -5.73
CA PHE A 277 -8.95 -8.73 -6.21
C PHE A 277 -8.54 -9.75 -5.15
N THR A 278 -8.02 -10.87 -5.63
CA THR A 278 -7.29 -11.83 -4.82
C THR A 278 -5.79 -11.53 -4.89
N SER A 279 -5.10 -11.63 -3.78
CA SER A 279 -3.65 -11.45 -3.74
C SER A 279 -2.98 -12.40 -2.75
N TYR A 280 -1.67 -12.54 -2.89
CA TYR A 280 -0.85 -13.39 -2.05
C TYR A 280 0.21 -12.56 -1.32
N ALA A 281 0.54 -13.02 -0.12
CA ALA A 281 1.64 -12.48 0.67
C ALA A 281 2.54 -13.63 1.13
N ALA A 282 3.81 -13.33 1.35
CA ALA A 282 4.77 -14.29 1.90
C ALA A 282 5.89 -13.58 2.64
N THR A 283 6.44 -14.27 3.66
CA THR A 283 7.59 -13.81 4.42
C THR A 283 8.67 -14.91 4.39
N PRO A 284 9.53 -14.93 3.36
CA PRO A 284 10.56 -15.95 3.26
C PRO A 284 11.50 -15.94 4.44
N THR A 285 11.92 -17.13 4.86
CA THR A 285 13.02 -17.33 5.81
C THR A 285 14.35 -16.98 5.14
N THR A 286 15.43 -16.92 5.90
CA THR A 286 16.78 -16.70 5.35
C THR A 286 17.26 -17.85 4.46
N SER A 287 16.65 -19.06 4.58
CA SER A 287 16.87 -20.21 3.68
C SER A 287 16.00 -20.17 2.42
N GLY A 288 14.97 -19.31 2.39
CA GLY A 288 14.06 -19.18 1.26
C GLY A 288 12.74 -19.94 1.41
N ASP A 289 12.52 -20.65 2.51
CA ASP A 289 11.24 -21.31 2.77
C ASP A 289 10.15 -20.27 3.07
N TYR A 290 8.95 -20.45 2.54
CA TYR A 290 7.83 -19.54 2.78
C TYR A 290 6.48 -20.25 2.81
N THR A 291 5.52 -19.62 3.44
CA THR A 291 4.10 -19.98 3.37
C THR A 291 3.35 -18.86 2.67
N LEU A 292 2.53 -19.21 1.69
CA LEU A 292 1.66 -18.24 1.02
C LEU A 292 0.44 -17.95 1.88
N ILE A 293 0.10 -16.66 2.00
CA ILE A 293 -1.12 -16.17 2.61
C ILE A 293 -1.97 -15.62 1.49
N LYS A 294 -3.14 -16.23 1.22
CA LYS A 294 -4.09 -15.80 0.20
C LYS A 294 -5.14 -14.89 0.82
N ASN A 295 -5.34 -13.72 0.25
CA ASN A 295 -6.32 -12.74 0.70
C ASN A 295 -7.27 -12.37 -0.43
N ASP A 296 -8.56 -12.23 -0.11
CA ASP A 296 -9.59 -11.58 -0.92
C ASP A 296 -9.76 -10.15 -0.40
N THR A 297 -9.60 -9.16 -1.28
CA THR A 297 -9.55 -7.74 -0.90
C THR A 297 -10.56 -6.93 -1.69
N LYS A 298 -11.35 -6.13 -1.00
CA LYS A 298 -12.24 -5.11 -1.58
C LYS A 298 -11.87 -3.74 -1.05
N LEU A 299 -11.82 -2.77 -1.95
CA LEU A 299 -11.49 -1.38 -1.69
C LEU A 299 -12.56 -0.48 -2.29
N LEU A 300 -12.99 0.53 -1.56
CA LEU A 300 -13.87 1.59 -2.05
C LEU A 300 -13.26 2.94 -1.67
N PHE A 301 -12.83 3.70 -2.67
CA PHE A 301 -12.23 5.03 -2.47
C PHE A 301 -13.32 6.10 -2.50
N ALA A 302 -13.94 6.35 -1.35
CA ALA A 302 -15.08 7.27 -1.22
C ALA A 302 -14.70 8.70 -1.62
N TYR A 303 -13.51 9.15 -1.28
CA TYR A 303 -12.99 10.47 -1.66
C TYR A 303 -12.97 10.67 -3.19
N ALA A 304 -12.57 9.66 -3.95
CA ALA A 304 -12.53 9.74 -5.42
C ALA A 304 -13.92 9.76 -6.08
N ASN A 305 -14.94 9.25 -5.38
CA ASN A 305 -16.32 9.14 -5.86
C ASN A 305 -17.17 10.43 -5.71
N GLY A 306 -16.57 11.60 -5.71
CA GLY A 306 -17.29 12.88 -5.65
C GLY A 306 -16.88 13.74 -4.45
N GLY A 307 -15.75 13.43 -3.84
CA GLY A 307 -15.21 14.16 -2.71
C GLY A 307 -15.55 13.52 -1.37
N VAL A 308 -15.37 14.29 -0.31
CA VAL A 308 -15.65 13.84 1.05
C VAL A 308 -17.14 13.50 1.15
N SER A 309 -17.46 12.24 1.41
CA SER A 309 -18.81 11.84 1.77
C SER A 309 -19.27 12.60 3.03
N ASP A 310 -20.56 12.67 3.30
CA ASP A 310 -21.13 13.39 4.45
C ASP A 310 -20.47 13.02 5.80
N ASN A 311 -19.86 11.82 5.87
CA ASN A 311 -19.14 11.33 7.05
C ASN A 311 -17.60 11.48 6.96
N GLY A 312 -17.07 12.14 5.93
CA GLY A 312 -15.63 12.41 5.79
C GLY A 312 -14.74 11.21 5.51
N VAL A 313 -15.30 10.07 5.10
CA VAL A 313 -14.51 8.85 4.85
C VAL A 313 -13.68 9.01 3.57
N LEU A 314 -12.39 8.73 3.68
CA LEU A 314 -11.44 8.66 2.59
C LEU A 314 -11.61 7.37 1.80
N ALA A 315 -11.54 6.23 2.49
CA ALA A 315 -11.59 4.91 1.88
C ALA A 315 -12.09 3.86 2.85
N TYR A 316 -12.69 2.81 2.29
CA TYR A 316 -13.12 1.60 2.98
C TYR A 316 -12.30 0.42 2.49
N TYR A 317 -11.90 -0.44 3.40
CA TYR A 317 -11.10 -1.63 3.13
C TYR A 317 -11.75 -2.84 3.78
N ILE A 318 -11.79 -3.96 3.07
CA ILE A 318 -12.10 -5.27 3.63
C ILE A 318 -11.12 -6.29 3.08
N ILE A 319 -10.49 -7.05 3.97
CA ILE A 319 -9.52 -8.08 3.66
C ILE A 319 -9.95 -9.36 4.35
N LYS A 320 -10.26 -10.40 3.56
CA LYS A 320 -10.57 -11.75 4.05
C LYS A 320 -9.42 -12.67 3.72
N THR A 321 -8.83 -13.28 4.74
CA THR A 321 -7.80 -14.31 4.55
C THR A 321 -8.44 -15.63 4.19
N LEU A 322 -8.01 -16.23 3.07
CA LEU A 322 -8.51 -17.47 2.53
C LEU A 322 -7.61 -18.66 2.87
N GLU A 323 -6.30 -18.45 2.84
CA GLU A 323 -5.25 -19.45 3.10
C GLU A 323 -4.11 -18.83 3.90
N PRO A 324 -3.32 -19.61 4.67
CA PRO A 324 -3.48 -21.02 4.99
C PRO A 324 -4.56 -21.27 6.07
N PRO A 325 -4.89 -22.53 6.41
CA PRO A 325 -5.94 -22.86 7.41
C PRO A 325 -5.77 -22.14 8.76
N LEU A 326 -4.54 -21.83 9.15
CA LEU A 326 -4.23 -21.10 10.40
C LEU A 326 -4.89 -19.71 10.46
N TYR A 327 -5.02 -19.03 9.32
CA TYR A 327 -5.57 -17.68 9.21
C TYR A 327 -6.89 -17.62 8.44
N SER A 328 -7.30 -18.75 7.82
CA SER A 328 -8.48 -18.80 6.96
C SER A 328 -9.74 -18.34 7.70
N GLY A 329 -10.52 -17.50 7.03
CA GLY A 329 -11.76 -16.92 7.53
C GLY A 329 -11.58 -15.71 8.44
N GLN A 330 -10.34 -15.29 8.76
CA GLN A 330 -10.11 -13.99 9.38
C GLN A 330 -10.51 -12.88 8.41
N ILE A 331 -11.23 -11.88 8.91
CA ILE A 331 -11.63 -10.75 8.10
C ILE A 331 -11.32 -9.47 8.88
N ALA A 332 -10.68 -8.51 8.21
CA ALA A 332 -10.45 -7.17 8.73
C ALA A 332 -11.22 -6.15 7.89
N VAL A 333 -11.84 -5.19 8.55
CA VAL A 333 -12.46 -4.00 7.93
C VAL A 333 -11.79 -2.78 8.53
N ALA A 334 -11.48 -1.80 7.69
CA ALA A 334 -10.98 -0.51 8.14
C ALA A 334 -11.62 0.62 7.31
N ASN A 335 -11.92 1.73 7.98
CA ASN A 335 -12.42 2.96 7.38
C ASN A 335 -11.45 4.08 7.73
N ASP A 336 -10.85 4.68 6.72
CA ASP A 336 -9.95 5.83 6.85
C ASP A 336 -10.70 7.13 6.59
N HIS A 337 -10.35 8.19 7.30
CA HIS A 337 -10.99 9.49 7.17
C HIS A 337 -10.02 10.56 6.65
N VAL A 338 -10.56 11.56 5.96
CA VAL A 338 -9.80 12.73 5.47
C VAL A 338 -9.35 13.62 6.64
N ASP A 339 -10.05 13.55 7.77
CA ASP A 339 -9.66 14.19 9.03
C ASP A 339 -9.40 13.12 10.10
N PRO A 340 -8.21 12.50 10.11
CA PRO A 340 -7.88 11.48 11.10
C PRO A 340 -7.71 12.02 12.51
N GLY A 341 -7.61 13.34 12.69
CA GLY A 341 -7.56 13.98 13.99
C GLY A 341 -8.91 14.02 14.67
N ALA A 342 -9.98 14.35 13.94
CA ALA A 342 -11.36 14.36 14.43
C ALA A 342 -11.99 12.95 14.34
N HIS A 343 -11.66 12.20 13.31
CA HIS A 343 -12.19 10.87 13.00
C HIS A 343 -11.05 9.89 12.77
N PRO A 344 -10.47 9.30 13.83
CA PRO A 344 -9.42 8.29 13.70
C PRO A 344 -9.90 7.09 12.90
N ARG A 345 -8.93 6.34 12.32
CA ARG A 345 -9.22 5.07 11.64
C ARG A 345 -10.14 4.20 12.50
N GLU A 346 -11.22 3.74 11.90
CA GLU A 346 -12.09 2.76 12.53
C GLU A 346 -11.77 1.39 11.94
N ALA A 347 -11.47 0.41 12.80
CA ALA A 347 -11.14 -0.94 12.38
C ALA A 347 -11.90 -1.98 13.20
N TRP A 348 -12.30 -3.07 12.52
CA TRP A 348 -12.94 -4.25 13.11
C TRP A 348 -12.31 -5.52 12.55
N VAL A 349 -12.21 -6.52 13.39
CA VAL A 349 -11.68 -7.84 13.01
C VAL A 349 -12.68 -8.92 13.41
N TYR A 350 -12.93 -9.84 12.48
CA TYR A 350 -13.64 -11.09 12.74
C TYR A 350 -12.63 -12.23 12.84
N SER A 351 -12.73 -13.02 13.90
CA SER A 351 -11.91 -14.21 14.14
C SER A 351 -12.80 -15.44 14.16
N PRO A 352 -12.65 -16.40 13.22
CA PRO A 352 -13.50 -17.60 13.15
C PRO A 352 -13.48 -18.43 14.44
N GLY A 353 -12.34 -18.55 15.09
CA GLY A 353 -12.21 -19.31 16.33
C GLY A 353 -13.02 -18.74 17.50
N GLU A 354 -13.29 -17.43 17.49
CA GLU A 354 -14.14 -16.76 18.48
C GLU A 354 -15.57 -16.54 17.98
N SER A 355 -15.80 -16.72 16.67
CA SER A 355 -17.07 -16.40 15.97
C SER A 355 -17.59 -14.99 16.31
N ARG A 356 -16.68 -14.04 16.46
CA ARG A 356 -16.96 -12.72 17.01
C ARG A 356 -16.28 -11.61 16.21
N VAL A 357 -17.02 -10.51 15.99
CA VAL A 357 -16.48 -9.23 15.54
C VAL A 357 -16.02 -8.41 16.74
N ARG A 358 -14.79 -7.93 16.70
CA ARG A 358 -14.23 -7.01 17.70
C ARG A 358 -13.79 -5.72 17.03
N ARG A 359 -13.98 -4.59 17.72
CA ARG A 359 -13.31 -3.35 17.33
C ARG A 359 -11.81 -3.51 17.60
N ALA A 360 -10.99 -3.03 16.69
CA ALA A 360 -9.53 -3.14 16.74
C ALA A 360 -8.91 -1.72 16.65
N PRO A 361 -9.07 -0.89 17.69
CA PRO A 361 -8.56 0.49 17.68
C PRO A 361 -7.03 0.55 17.64
N GLU A 362 -6.36 -0.55 17.97
CA GLU A 362 -4.91 -0.73 17.89
C GLU A 362 -4.39 -0.84 16.45
N VAL A 363 -5.24 -1.16 15.48
CA VAL A 363 -4.84 -1.26 14.06
C VAL A 363 -4.59 0.15 13.51
N ASN A 364 -3.46 0.71 13.89
CA ASN A 364 -3.04 2.06 13.53
C ASN A 364 -1.53 2.22 13.73
N PHE A 365 -0.90 3.12 13.01
CA PHE A 365 0.51 3.50 13.14
C PHE A 365 1.48 2.30 13.13
N ASP A 366 2.24 2.13 14.21
CA ASP A 366 3.32 1.16 14.36
C ASP A 366 2.88 -0.22 14.88
N THR A 367 1.59 -0.55 14.80
CA THR A 367 1.13 -1.89 15.14
C THR A 367 1.76 -2.91 14.19
N PRO A 368 2.53 -3.90 14.72
CA PRO A 368 3.19 -4.89 13.87
C PRO A 368 2.18 -5.81 13.21
N GLN A 369 2.34 -6.03 11.92
CA GLN A 369 1.48 -6.96 11.16
C GLN A 369 1.88 -8.41 11.42
N VAL A 370 0.99 -9.18 12.05
CA VAL A 370 1.22 -10.60 12.41
C VAL A 370 1.48 -11.45 11.15
N GLN A 371 0.71 -11.24 10.08
CA GLN A 371 0.89 -11.98 8.83
C GLN A 371 2.18 -11.62 8.08
N ALA A 372 2.88 -10.58 8.51
CA ALA A 372 4.19 -10.17 7.99
C ALA A 372 5.34 -10.54 8.92
N ASP A 373 5.14 -11.41 9.91
CA ASP A 373 6.12 -11.72 10.96
C ASP A 373 6.69 -10.44 11.61
N SER A 374 5.86 -9.40 11.74
CA SER A 374 6.24 -8.07 12.26
C SER A 374 7.31 -7.34 11.43
N LEU A 375 7.54 -7.71 10.17
CA LEU A 375 8.46 -7.02 9.26
C LEU A 375 7.83 -5.75 8.64
N ALA A 376 6.54 -5.54 8.83
CA ALA A 376 5.82 -4.33 8.44
C ALA A 376 4.93 -3.84 9.57
N THR A 377 4.60 -2.56 9.57
CA THR A 377 3.60 -1.94 10.45
C THR A 377 2.32 -1.60 9.67
N ASP A 378 1.25 -1.27 10.37
CA ASP A 378 -0.03 -0.97 9.73
C ASP A 378 0.01 0.29 8.86
N ASP A 379 0.87 1.24 9.19
CA ASP A 379 1.05 2.45 8.40
C ASP A 379 2.12 2.34 7.29
N ASP A 380 2.78 1.19 7.16
CA ASP A 380 3.68 0.89 6.02
C ASP A 380 2.93 0.47 4.75
N LEU A 381 1.63 0.18 4.87
CA LEU A 381 0.81 -0.17 3.71
C LEU A 381 0.84 0.94 2.67
N ASP A 382 0.89 0.55 1.38
CA ASP A 382 0.92 1.51 0.29
C ASP A 382 2.10 2.50 0.39
N VAL A 383 3.23 2.01 0.90
CA VAL A 383 4.44 2.76 1.30
C VAL A 383 4.19 3.68 2.51
N TYR A 384 3.05 4.34 2.56
CA TYR A 384 2.55 5.07 3.72
C TYR A 384 1.02 5.17 3.67
N ASN A 385 0.36 4.64 4.70
CA ASN A 385 -1.09 4.73 4.87
C ASN A 385 -1.43 4.98 6.34
N GLY A 386 -0.91 6.05 6.90
CA GLY A 386 -1.11 6.43 8.30
C GLY A 386 -1.56 7.88 8.48
N SER A 387 -2.02 8.22 9.69
CA SER A 387 -2.22 9.60 10.05
C SER A 387 -0.90 10.35 10.14
N PRO A 388 -0.74 11.52 9.49
CA PRO A 388 0.52 12.25 9.47
C PRO A 388 0.87 12.94 10.80
N GLU A 389 0.05 12.82 11.84
CA GLU A 389 0.12 13.62 13.06
C GLU A 389 1.36 13.39 13.93
N ARG A 390 1.96 12.18 13.88
CA ARG A 390 3.09 11.81 14.76
C ARG A 390 4.45 12.35 14.29
N TYR A 391 4.54 12.83 13.05
CA TYR A 391 5.79 13.26 12.44
C TYR A 391 5.81 14.76 12.13
N ASN A 392 7.01 15.34 12.16
CA ASN A 392 7.30 16.59 11.48
C ASN A 392 7.70 16.25 10.04
N TRP A 393 7.06 16.90 9.08
CA TRP A 393 7.21 16.61 7.66
C TRP A 393 8.01 17.71 6.98
N GLN A 394 9.12 17.35 6.35
CA GLN A 394 9.97 18.27 5.61
C GLN A 394 9.95 17.91 4.12
N LEU A 395 9.66 18.88 3.27
CA LEU A 395 9.83 18.76 1.83
C LEU A 395 11.30 18.99 1.49
N VAL A 396 12.01 17.92 1.09
CA VAL A 396 13.41 18.01 0.67
C VAL A 396 13.50 18.57 -0.75
N GLY A 397 12.53 18.25 -1.60
CA GLY A 397 12.41 18.72 -2.98
C GLY A 397 12.39 17.59 -3.99
N ARG A 398 12.45 17.96 -5.28
CA ARG A 398 12.48 17.01 -6.39
C ARG A 398 13.89 16.47 -6.63
N ARG A 399 13.99 15.19 -6.99
CA ARG A 399 15.23 14.53 -7.38
C ARG A 399 14.98 13.56 -8.51
N GLU A 400 16.00 13.32 -9.33
CA GLU A 400 16.02 12.22 -10.29
C GLU A 400 16.64 11.01 -9.62
N MET A 401 15.86 9.93 -9.48
CA MET A 401 16.24 8.74 -8.71
C MET A 401 15.88 7.48 -9.49
N TYR A 402 16.70 6.42 -9.33
CA TYR A 402 16.32 5.09 -9.78
C TYR A 402 15.28 4.51 -8.82
N VAL A 403 14.13 4.19 -9.38
CA VAL A 403 12.97 3.67 -8.66
C VAL A 403 12.36 2.50 -9.40
N PRO A 404 11.68 1.57 -8.72
CA PRO A 404 10.87 0.56 -9.40
C PRO A 404 9.74 1.25 -10.16
N TYR A 405 9.52 0.86 -11.41
CA TYR A 405 8.48 1.44 -12.25
C TYR A 405 8.13 0.50 -13.41
N ASN A 406 6.85 0.43 -13.78
CA ASN A 406 6.36 -0.46 -14.84
C ASN A 406 6.71 -1.95 -14.60
N ASP A 407 6.56 -2.42 -13.36
CA ASP A 407 6.95 -3.75 -12.89
C ASP A 407 5.97 -4.86 -13.34
N TYR A 408 5.59 -4.88 -14.61
CA TYR A 408 4.62 -5.85 -15.15
C TYR A 408 5.11 -7.29 -15.04
N GLU A 409 6.44 -7.54 -15.22
CA GLU A 409 7.01 -8.88 -15.11
C GLU A 409 6.89 -9.44 -13.71
N PHE A 410 7.02 -8.59 -12.67
CA PHE A 410 6.83 -8.99 -11.28
C PHE A 410 5.45 -9.61 -11.03
N GLY A 411 4.39 -9.05 -11.61
CA GLY A 411 3.01 -9.49 -11.47
C GLY A 411 2.51 -10.44 -12.56
N SER A 412 3.39 -10.89 -13.46
CA SER A 412 3.02 -11.72 -14.61
C SER A 412 2.63 -13.14 -14.20
N GLU A 413 1.57 -13.68 -14.82
CA GLU A 413 1.15 -15.08 -14.66
C GLU A 413 2.18 -16.09 -15.23
N SER A 414 3.16 -15.63 -16.01
CA SER A 414 4.25 -16.46 -16.52
C SER A 414 5.27 -16.87 -15.45
N HIS A 415 5.25 -16.23 -14.28
CA HIS A 415 6.15 -16.49 -13.17
C HIS A 415 5.41 -17.01 -11.95
N ASP A 416 5.88 -18.12 -11.38
CA ASP A 416 5.35 -18.59 -10.08
C ASP A 416 6.07 -17.89 -8.92
N TYR A 417 5.53 -18.01 -7.72
CA TYR A 417 6.10 -17.39 -6.51
C TYR A 417 7.50 -17.90 -6.18
N SER A 418 7.86 -19.13 -6.57
CA SER A 418 9.23 -19.64 -6.48
C SER A 418 10.23 -18.92 -7.38
N ASP A 419 9.76 -18.25 -8.44
CA ASP A 419 10.60 -17.42 -9.32
C ASP A 419 10.85 -16.05 -8.69
N LEU A 420 9.82 -15.48 -8.04
CA LEU A 420 9.87 -14.16 -7.38
C LEU A 420 10.60 -14.21 -6.04
N LEU A 421 10.21 -15.16 -5.18
CA LEU A 421 10.62 -15.21 -3.77
C LEU A 421 11.95 -15.95 -3.64
N LYS A 422 13.04 -15.22 -3.48
CA LYS A 422 14.38 -15.76 -3.25
C LYS A 422 14.79 -15.54 -1.80
N PRO A 423 15.79 -16.25 -1.29
CA PRO A 423 16.37 -15.95 0.02
C PRO A 423 16.83 -14.48 0.09
N LEU A 424 16.52 -13.78 1.18
CA LEU A 424 16.99 -12.44 1.54
C LEU A 424 16.40 -11.27 0.74
N TYR A 425 16.01 -11.43 -0.52
CA TYR A 425 15.43 -10.38 -1.37
C TYR A 425 14.65 -10.96 -2.55
N ILE A 426 13.77 -10.16 -3.13
CA ILE A 426 13.03 -10.49 -4.36
C ILE A 426 14.00 -10.70 -5.52
N ASN A 427 13.66 -11.62 -6.43
CA ASN A 427 14.45 -11.87 -7.62
C ASN A 427 14.63 -10.59 -8.47
N PRO A 428 15.86 -10.07 -8.60
CA PRO A 428 16.09 -8.83 -9.35
C PRO A 428 15.78 -8.95 -10.84
N ASP A 429 15.78 -10.17 -11.40
CA ASP A 429 15.48 -10.38 -12.83
C ASP A 429 14.04 -10.03 -13.20
N LEU A 430 13.15 -9.97 -12.21
CA LEU A 430 11.72 -9.69 -12.38
C LEU A 430 11.33 -8.28 -11.93
N MET A 431 12.31 -7.46 -11.54
CA MET A 431 12.09 -6.06 -11.17
C MET A 431 12.60 -5.14 -12.29
N ARG A 432 11.81 -4.14 -12.59
CA ARG A 432 12.16 -3.10 -13.55
C ARG A 432 12.47 -1.80 -12.81
N TRP A 433 13.66 -1.24 -13.05
CA TRP A 433 14.09 0.03 -12.48
C TRP A 433 14.22 1.07 -13.58
N GLU A 434 13.70 2.26 -13.33
CA GLU A 434 13.75 3.39 -14.26
C GLU A 434 14.23 4.64 -13.53
N LEU A 435 14.81 5.60 -14.27
CA LEU A 435 15.16 6.90 -13.73
C LEU A 435 13.94 7.82 -13.78
N HIS A 436 13.40 8.20 -12.63
CA HIS A 436 12.23 9.09 -12.53
C HIS A 436 12.53 10.32 -11.67
N ARG A 437 11.76 11.39 -11.86
CA ARG A 437 11.69 12.47 -10.90
C ARG A 437 10.77 12.06 -9.76
N VAL A 438 11.25 12.24 -8.55
CA VAL A 438 10.49 11.96 -7.33
C VAL A 438 10.49 13.16 -6.41
N TRP A 439 9.42 13.33 -5.65
CA TRP A 439 9.39 14.18 -4.48
C TRP A 439 9.99 13.43 -3.30
N VAL A 440 11.01 14.03 -2.69
CA VAL A 440 11.64 13.48 -1.48
C VAL A 440 11.07 14.20 -0.26
N VAL A 441 10.50 13.42 0.65
CA VAL A 441 9.85 13.92 1.87
C VAL A 441 10.44 13.21 3.07
N GLU A 442 10.92 13.96 4.04
CA GLU A 442 11.43 13.42 5.30
C GLU A 442 10.42 13.60 6.42
N ALA A 443 10.19 12.54 7.19
CA ALA A 443 9.35 12.49 8.36
C ALA A 443 10.23 12.22 9.60
N THR A 444 10.27 13.15 10.55
CA THR A 444 10.97 13.00 11.83
C THR A 444 9.97 12.92 12.95
N LEU A 445 10.07 11.89 13.80
CA LEU A 445 9.15 11.66 14.90
C LEU A 445 9.12 12.87 15.83
N LYS A 446 7.92 13.37 16.15
CA LYS A 446 7.73 14.51 17.05
C LYS A 446 8.17 14.15 18.47
N PRO A 447 8.73 15.09 19.25
CA PRO A 447 8.96 14.90 20.67
C PRO A 447 7.67 14.50 21.40
N GLY A 448 7.73 13.46 22.24
CA GLY A 448 6.57 12.94 22.96
C GLY A 448 5.67 11.98 22.18
N SER A 449 5.86 11.83 20.86
CA SER A 449 5.20 10.81 20.07
C SER A 449 5.95 9.48 20.14
N HIS A 450 5.20 8.39 19.92
CA HIS A 450 5.75 7.03 19.90
C HIS A 450 5.57 6.42 18.52
N HIS A 451 6.64 5.84 18.00
CA HIS A 451 6.68 5.00 16.81
C HIS A 451 7.95 4.15 16.84
N ILE A 452 7.97 3.02 16.16
CA ILE A 452 9.18 2.20 16.06
C ILE A 452 10.25 2.89 15.20
N TYR A 453 9.85 3.68 14.21
CA TYR A 453 10.75 4.47 13.36
C TYR A 453 10.94 5.88 13.91
N SER A 454 12.21 6.27 14.12
CA SER A 454 12.54 7.64 14.56
C SER A 454 12.51 8.64 13.42
N ARG A 455 12.79 8.18 12.20
CA ARG A 455 12.78 8.94 10.96
C ARG A 455 12.40 8.03 9.80
N ARG A 456 11.73 8.60 8.79
CA ARG A 456 11.39 7.95 7.53
C ARG A 456 11.69 8.92 6.39
N THR A 457 12.12 8.42 5.24
CA THR A 457 12.28 9.23 4.02
C THR A 457 11.48 8.56 2.92
N PHE A 458 10.54 9.28 2.36
CA PHE A 458 9.64 8.80 1.31
C PHE A 458 10.04 9.38 -0.04
N TYR A 459 9.86 8.57 -1.08
CA TYR A 459 10.13 8.92 -2.48
C TYR A 459 8.84 8.71 -3.27
N PHE A 460 8.10 9.82 -3.44
CA PHE A 460 6.83 9.84 -4.16
C PHE A 460 7.07 10.18 -5.63
N ASP A 461 6.44 9.42 -6.53
CA ASP A 461 6.48 9.71 -7.95
C ASP A 461 6.00 11.13 -8.27
N GLU A 462 6.71 11.84 -9.14
CA GLU A 462 6.34 13.21 -9.52
C GLU A 462 5.03 13.23 -10.32
N ASP A 463 4.78 12.21 -11.14
CA ASP A 463 3.63 12.16 -12.03
C ASP A 463 2.33 11.76 -11.32
N SER A 464 2.37 10.76 -10.46
CA SER A 464 1.19 10.12 -9.86
C SER A 464 1.00 10.37 -8.36
N TRP A 465 2.05 10.77 -7.65
CA TRP A 465 2.14 10.78 -6.18
C TRP A 465 2.13 9.39 -5.54
N GLU A 466 2.33 8.32 -6.34
CA GLU A 466 2.52 6.98 -5.82
C GLU A 466 3.79 6.89 -4.96
N GLY A 467 3.72 6.16 -3.86
CA GLY A 467 4.89 5.85 -3.04
C GLY A 467 5.72 4.75 -3.70
N LEU A 468 6.91 5.10 -4.18
CA LEU A 468 7.77 4.14 -4.89
C LEU A 468 8.75 3.45 -3.95
N LEU A 469 9.37 4.23 -3.06
CA LEU A 469 10.35 3.76 -2.08
C LEU A 469 10.16 4.47 -0.74
N ALA A 470 10.55 3.82 0.36
CA ALA A 470 10.80 4.49 1.63
C ALA A 470 12.01 3.88 2.34
N ASP A 471 12.77 4.76 3.02
CA ASP A 471 13.85 4.40 3.92
C ASP A 471 13.41 4.66 5.36
N GLU A 472 13.50 3.67 6.24
CA GLU A 472 13.04 3.74 7.60
C GLU A 472 14.18 3.53 8.58
N TYR A 473 14.25 4.37 9.61
CA TYR A 473 15.38 4.48 10.49
C TYR A 473 15.00 4.13 11.92
N ASP A 474 15.86 3.38 12.59
CA ASP A 474 15.74 3.07 14.01
C ASP A 474 16.03 4.30 14.89
N ARG A 475 15.90 4.16 16.20
CA ARG A 475 16.16 5.24 17.17
C ARG A 475 17.63 5.67 17.25
N ARG A 476 18.55 4.90 16.67
CA ARG A 476 19.98 5.24 16.55
C ARG A 476 20.28 5.97 15.25
N GLY A 477 19.26 6.20 14.41
CA GLY A 477 19.40 6.83 13.11
C GLY A 477 20.01 5.92 12.05
N GLN A 478 20.06 4.61 12.28
CA GLN A 478 20.54 3.63 11.31
C GLN A 478 19.38 3.16 10.44
N ILE A 479 19.63 2.92 9.15
CA ILE A 479 18.63 2.33 8.27
C ILE A 479 18.29 0.94 8.80
N TRP A 480 17.01 0.74 9.05
CA TRP A 480 16.48 -0.50 9.54
C TRP A 480 15.69 -1.22 8.47
N ARG A 481 14.74 -0.51 7.83
CA ARG A 481 13.88 -1.09 6.80
C ARG A 481 13.88 -0.28 5.53
N VAL A 482 13.59 -0.96 4.42
CA VAL A 482 13.40 -0.37 3.10
C VAL A 482 12.08 -0.88 2.56
N ILE A 483 11.20 0.02 2.15
CA ILE A 483 9.98 -0.34 1.44
C ILE A 483 10.21 -0.09 -0.04
N SER A 484 9.81 -1.05 -0.88
CA SER A 484 9.81 -0.93 -2.33
C SER A 484 8.43 -1.25 -2.87
N GLY A 485 7.87 -0.37 -3.67
CA GLY A 485 6.72 -0.67 -4.51
C GLY A 485 7.11 -1.55 -5.69
N ALA A 486 6.10 -2.09 -6.38
CA ALA A 486 6.17 -2.65 -7.72
C ALA A 486 5.02 -2.06 -8.54
N PRO A 487 5.11 -0.77 -8.95
CA PRO A 487 4.00 -0.06 -9.57
C PRO A 487 3.82 -0.47 -11.03
N ILE A 488 2.55 -0.56 -11.44
CA ILE A 488 2.14 -0.66 -12.83
C ILE A 488 1.01 0.33 -13.13
N GLU A 489 0.89 0.74 -14.39
CA GLU A 489 -0.29 1.43 -14.88
C GLU A 489 -1.37 0.41 -15.24
N PHE A 490 -2.53 0.50 -14.59
CA PHE A 490 -3.74 -0.23 -14.97
C PHE A 490 -4.44 0.56 -16.06
N TYR A 491 -3.98 0.39 -17.28
CA TYR A 491 -4.26 1.24 -18.42
C TYR A 491 -5.73 1.28 -18.84
N GLU A 492 -6.54 0.31 -18.43
CA GLU A 492 -7.98 0.27 -18.71
C GLU A 492 -8.82 1.16 -17.77
N VAL A 493 -8.22 1.67 -16.66
CA VAL A 493 -8.92 2.48 -15.65
C VAL A 493 -8.72 3.98 -15.84
N PRO A 494 -7.67 4.59 -16.31
CA PRO A 494 -6.24 4.45 -16.07
C PRO A 494 -5.86 4.83 -14.62
N VAL A 495 -5.00 4.06 -14.01
CA VAL A 495 -4.48 4.32 -12.65
C VAL A 495 -3.11 3.67 -12.45
N LEU A 496 -2.14 4.43 -11.99
CA LEU A 496 -0.84 3.90 -11.57
C LEU A 496 -0.89 3.64 -10.07
N THR A 497 -0.64 2.40 -9.69
CA THR A 497 -0.55 2.02 -8.27
C THR A 497 0.32 0.79 -8.09
N ASN A 498 0.81 0.58 -6.86
CA ASN A 498 1.63 -0.58 -6.55
C ASN A 498 0.86 -1.88 -6.74
N GLY A 499 1.32 -2.70 -7.66
CA GLY A 499 0.85 -4.07 -7.85
C GLY A 499 1.21 -4.96 -6.65
N ALA A 500 2.36 -4.67 -6.02
CA ALA A 500 2.82 -5.29 -4.79
C ALA A 500 3.68 -4.32 -3.98
N ASN A 501 3.85 -4.61 -2.69
CA ASN A 501 4.81 -3.91 -1.82
C ASN A 501 5.75 -4.93 -1.18
N ILE A 502 7.02 -4.58 -1.08
CA ILE A 502 8.07 -5.38 -0.49
C ILE A 502 8.69 -4.61 0.68
N PHE A 503 8.74 -5.24 1.85
CA PHE A 503 9.23 -4.66 3.10
C PHE A 503 10.50 -5.42 3.51
N TYR A 504 11.67 -4.83 3.27
CA TYR A 504 12.97 -5.41 3.62
C TYR A 504 13.38 -4.97 5.02
N ASP A 505 13.67 -5.91 5.91
CA ASP A 505 14.28 -5.65 7.22
C ASP A 505 15.77 -6.04 7.15
N LEU A 506 16.64 -5.02 7.12
CA LEU A 506 18.08 -5.20 6.95
C LEU A 506 18.74 -5.78 8.20
N GLN A 507 18.15 -5.57 9.39
CA GLN A 507 18.65 -6.13 10.64
C GLN A 507 18.28 -7.60 10.78
N ALA A 508 17.01 -7.95 10.48
CA ALA A 508 16.54 -9.34 10.47
C ALA A 508 17.04 -10.12 9.25
N ARG A 509 17.50 -9.43 8.20
CA ARG A 509 17.89 -10.02 6.91
C ARG A 509 16.77 -10.86 6.30
N ARG A 510 15.57 -10.36 6.39
CA ARG A 510 14.35 -10.98 5.86
C ARG A 510 13.52 -9.90 5.16
N TYR A 511 12.53 -10.35 4.41
CA TYR A 511 11.56 -9.44 3.83
C TYR A 511 10.16 -10.05 3.84
N HIS A 512 9.16 -9.18 3.73
CA HIS A 512 7.77 -9.53 3.48
C HIS A 512 7.37 -8.98 2.12
N ALA A 513 6.73 -9.78 1.29
CA ALA A 513 6.13 -9.34 0.03
C ALA A 513 4.61 -9.57 0.10
N ARG A 514 3.83 -8.56 -0.31
CA ARG A 514 2.36 -8.65 -0.32
C ARG A 514 1.77 -8.03 -1.57
N GLY A 515 0.52 -8.37 -1.88
CA GLY A 515 -0.16 -7.87 -3.07
C GLY A 515 0.18 -8.63 -4.34
N MET A 516 1.01 -9.67 -4.25
CA MET A 516 1.37 -10.52 -5.40
C MET A 516 0.14 -11.21 -6.00
N ARG A 517 0.03 -11.20 -7.33
CA ARG A 517 -1.16 -11.72 -8.05
C ARG A 517 -0.85 -12.68 -9.18
N ASN A 518 0.34 -13.25 -9.23
CA ASN A 518 0.81 -14.13 -10.31
C ASN A 518 -0.08 -15.35 -10.59
N ARG A 519 -0.90 -15.78 -9.64
CA ARG A 519 -1.87 -16.89 -9.82
C ARG A 519 -3.31 -16.42 -10.02
N ASP A 520 -3.59 -15.16 -9.70
CA ASP A 520 -4.91 -14.52 -9.81
C ASP A 520 -4.68 -13.06 -10.23
N ALA A 521 -4.17 -12.85 -11.45
CA ALA A 521 -3.64 -11.55 -11.92
C ALA A 521 -4.73 -10.49 -12.14
N SER A 522 -6.01 -10.87 -12.12
CA SER A 522 -7.11 -9.94 -12.35
C SER A 522 -7.35 -8.98 -11.19
N ILE A 523 -7.65 -7.71 -11.53
CA ILE A 523 -8.29 -6.76 -10.62
C ILE A 523 -9.59 -6.33 -11.26
N ASP A 524 -10.68 -6.44 -10.51
CA ASP A 524 -11.98 -5.96 -10.94
C ASP A 524 -12.23 -4.54 -10.41
N PHE A 525 -12.05 -3.56 -11.28
CA PHE A 525 -12.39 -2.15 -11.02
C PHE A 525 -13.83 -1.80 -11.43
N PHE A 526 -14.51 -2.66 -12.21
CA PHE A 526 -15.77 -2.37 -12.90
C PHE A 526 -16.93 -3.27 -12.48
N GLY A 527 -16.73 -4.15 -11.51
CA GLY A 527 -17.74 -5.08 -11.01
C GLY A 527 -18.93 -4.40 -10.35
N ALA A 528 -19.70 -5.18 -9.60
CA ALA A 528 -20.83 -4.64 -8.87
C ALA A 528 -20.43 -3.44 -8.02
N LYS A 529 -21.21 -2.35 -8.12
CA LYS A 529 -20.93 -1.13 -7.37
C LYS A 529 -20.94 -1.42 -5.88
N MET A 530 -19.81 -1.19 -5.24
CA MET A 530 -19.69 -1.27 -3.79
C MET A 530 -20.29 -0.05 -3.12
N THR A 531 -20.80 -0.25 -1.92
CA THR A 531 -21.38 0.80 -1.08
C THR A 531 -20.74 0.78 0.31
N PRO A 532 -20.81 1.86 1.09
CA PRO A 532 -20.32 1.87 2.47
C PRO A 532 -20.91 0.76 3.35
N ALA A 533 -22.15 0.31 3.06
CA ALA A 533 -22.79 -0.77 3.81
C ALA A 533 -22.05 -2.11 3.69
N ASP A 534 -21.36 -2.35 2.57
CA ASP A 534 -20.58 -3.57 2.35
C ASP A 534 -19.36 -3.66 3.27
N PHE A 535 -18.97 -2.54 3.91
CA PHE A 535 -17.82 -2.40 4.79
C PHE A 535 -18.21 -2.17 6.26
N SER A 536 -19.43 -2.51 6.63
CA SER A 536 -19.93 -2.34 8.00
C SER A 536 -19.57 -3.54 8.90
N PRO A 537 -19.59 -3.38 10.24
CA PRO A 537 -19.47 -4.50 11.16
C PRO A 537 -20.54 -5.58 10.99
N GLU A 538 -21.72 -5.21 10.49
CA GLU A 538 -22.83 -6.13 10.18
C GLU A 538 -22.48 -6.99 8.97
N ALA A 539 -22.02 -6.38 7.87
CA ALA A 539 -21.55 -7.10 6.68
C ALA A 539 -20.37 -8.03 7.02
N LEU A 540 -19.46 -7.58 7.89
CA LEU A 540 -18.35 -8.39 8.40
C LEU A 540 -18.83 -9.64 9.14
N ARG A 541 -19.87 -9.51 9.98
CA ARG A 541 -20.47 -10.65 10.70
C ARG A 541 -21.11 -11.65 9.72
N GLU A 542 -21.86 -11.17 8.74
CA GLU A 542 -22.51 -12.02 7.74
C GLU A 542 -21.48 -12.76 6.88
N ALA A 543 -20.40 -12.10 6.48
CA ALA A 543 -19.31 -12.70 5.70
C ALA A 543 -18.49 -13.73 6.51
N GLY A 544 -18.45 -13.59 7.83
CA GLY A 544 -17.74 -14.50 8.73
C GLY A 544 -18.50 -15.79 9.05
N VAL A 545 -19.83 -15.76 8.96
CA VAL A 545 -20.70 -16.93 9.26
C VAL A 545 -20.85 -17.85 8.03
N ARG A 546 -20.56 -17.34 6.83
CA ARG A 546 -20.58 -18.11 5.55
C ARG A 546 -19.21 -18.72 5.27
#